data_4b881cd62671f17aa7e0c40a17470d71
#
_entry.id   4b881cd62671f17aa7e0c40a17470d71
#
_cell.length_a   1.000
_cell.length_b   1.000
_cell.length_c   1.000
_cell.angle_alpha   90.00
_cell.angle_beta   90.00
_cell.angle_gamma   90.00
#
_symmetry.space_group_name_H-M   'P 1'
#
loop_
_entity.id
_entity.type
_entity.pdbx_description
1 polymer ?
#
loop_
_entity_poly.entity_id
_entity_poly.type
_entity_poly.pdbx_seq_one_letter_code
_entity_poly.pdbx_strand_id
1 'polypeptide(L)'
;LKKGIVILFLINTITSVGVEKCVAQDKTTDSLKLALKNAKHDTTKLSLRSQIGEAASILRVGYWDSIVIDSRRLKNRVIEAAALNNVGYVYSILGEIEKTKDYYNKSLIIRQEVGDKNGIANSLNNIGLLYYNQGDISTALQYYQKSLQIQEEIDDKSGMATTLNNIALLNYSQGKLNLALRNNLKCLKIRMEVNDKKGMAVTLTNLGSIYQGDIPKALEHHLRSLKILEKIGDKSGQAATLNNIGGIHDGQGDFLKALENYYLSLKLYTEAGDEYGKSVSQNNIGYIFNKQRNFAKAKEYFEMSLKIRQKIDDKNGISVCLNNLGAVCDKQNKYDEALKYYKSSLSIQEKIGYKEGLAFSLDNLARISNRMGQTDQAIAYAKRGLQISKEIGYPENIKRLAQILKVVLLDKKNYKEAYEMYELEIKMRDSITNQEVQKAAIKKQMQYTYEKQEEVAKAEHKKELEKQELIAEERNTRQNIVIGSIAMGLLLVIIFAAYVFRTLSVTKKQKALIELKNQETEKQKIEIEEKQKEILDSIHYARRIQIALLPAEKIVEKVLKRLKK
;
A
#
# COMPACT_ATOMS: atom_id res chain seq x y z
N LEU A 1 -20.74 7.36 -1.03
CA LEU A 1 -20.37 6.06 -1.64
C LEU A 1 -18.91 6.03 -2.12
N LYS A 2 -18.34 7.14 -2.68
CA LYS A 2 -16.96 7.18 -3.21
C LYS A 2 -15.85 7.09 -2.15
N LYS A 3 -16.07 7.46 -0.89
CA LYS A 3 -15.03 7.53 0.16
C LYS A 3 -14.93 6.30 1.07
N GLY A 4 -15.98 5.53 1.26
CA GLY A 4 -15.96 4.31 2.10
C GLY A 4 -15.08 3.18 1.54
N ILE A 5 -14.84 3.19 0.22
CA ILE A 5 -14.04 2.17 -0.48
C ILE A 5 -12.54 2.39 -0.28
N VAL A 6 -12.11 3.65 -0.14
CA VAL A 6 -10.70 4.04 -0.05
C VAL A 6 -10.06 3.61 1.27
N ILE A 7 -10.81 3.63 2.36
CA ILE A 7 -10.30 3.20 3.68
C ILE A 7 -10.08 1.68 3.72
N LEU A 8 -10.95 0.90 3.06
CA LEU A 8 -10.77 -0.54 2.91
C LEU A 8 -9.52 -0.92 2.08
N PHE A 9 -9.17 -0.11 1.07
CA PHE A 9 -7.98 -0.35 0.24
C PHE A 9 -6.66 -0.13 0.98
N LEU A 10 -6.60 0.83 1.90
CA LEU A 10 -5.37 1.15 2.64
C LEU A 10 -5.07 0.17 3.78
N ILE A 11 -6.09 -0.38 4.43
CA ILE A 11 -5.92 -1.45 5.42
C ILE A 11 -5.32 -2.69 4.75
N ASN A 12 -5.67 -2.97 3.50
CA ASN A 12 -5.13 -4.10 2.74
C ASN A 12 -3.62 -3.98 2.42
N THR A 13 -3.07 -2.76 2.29
CA THR A 13 -1.62 -2.60 2.07
C THR A 13 -0.79 -2.83 3.33
N ILE A 14 -1.37 -2.70 4.52
CA ILE A 14 -0.65 -2.95 5.79
C ILE A 14 -0.61 -4.43 6.13
N THR A 15 -1.69 -5.16 5.85
CA THR A 15 -1.76 -6.62 6.13
C THR A 15 -1.02 -7.45 5.08
N SER A 16 -0.83 -6.94 3.85
CA SER A 16 -0.09 -7.64 2.80
C SER A 16 1.42 -7.78 3.10
N VAL A 17 1.98 -6.93 3.94
CA VAL A 17 3.38 -7.07 4.39
C VAL A 17 3.63 -8.38 5.17
N GLY A 18 2.57 -8.97 5.75
CA GLY A 18 2.67 -10.22 6.53
C GLY A 18 2.58 -11.53 5.73
N VAL A 19 2.02 -11.52 4.52
CA VAL A 19 1.71 -12.77 3.78
C VAL A 19 2.62 -13.02 2.58
N GLU A 20 3.43 -12.04 2.18
CA GLU A 20 4.11 -12.03 0.87
C GLU A 20 5.51 -12.64 0.81
N LYS A 21 5.80 -13.68 1.55
CA LYS A 21 7.14 -14.26 1.50
C LYS A 21 7.25 -15.64 0.81
N CYS A 22 6.42 -16.01 -0.17
CA CYS A 22 6.38 -17.40 -0.62
C CYS A 22 7.46 -17.88 -1.61
N VAL A 23 8.02 -17.11 -2.51
CA VAL A 23 8.92 -17.68 -3.56
C VAL A 23 10.41 -17.35 -3.39
N ALA A 24 10.77 -16.13 -3.03
CA ALA A 24 12.17 -15.81 -2.66
C ALA A 24 12.53 -16.35 -1.26
N GLN A 25 11.52 -16.60 -0.44
CA GLN A 25 11.62 -17.19 0.88
C GLN A 25 12.00 -18.67 0.89
N ASP A 26 11.61 -19.46 -0.11
CA ASP A 26 11.91 -20.88 -0.11
C ASP A 26 13.41 -21.16 -0.09
N LYS A 27 14.20 -20.47 -0.92
CA LYS A 27 15.66 -20.66 -0.93
C LYS A 27 16.32 -20.23 0.38
N THR A 28 15.92 -19.09 0.95
CA THR A 28 16.46 -18.62 2.24
C THR A 28 16.00 -19.51 3.38
N THR A 29 14.73 -19.87 3.40
CA THR A 29 14.16 -20.76 4.42
C THR A 29 14.75 -22.16 4.34
N ASP A 30 14.98 -22.71 3.16
CA ASP A 30 15.58 -24.01 2.97
C ASP A 30 17.07 -24.03 3.33
N SER A 31 17.79 -22.94 3.03
CA SER A 31 19.16 -22.76 3.51
C SER A 31 19.24 -22.72 5.05
N LEU A 32 18.33 -21.99 5.70
CA LEU A 32 18.22 -21.93 7.16
C LEU A 32 17.84 -23.28 7.78
N LYS A 33 16.91 -24.04 7.16
CA LYS A 33 16.54 -25.40 7.59
C LYS A 33 17.72 -26.36 7.49
N LEU A 34 18.50 -26.26 6.41
CA LEU A 34 19.73 -27.06 6.25
C LEU A 34 20.76 -26.69 7.32
N ALA A 35 20.96 -25.38 7.58
CA ALA A 35 21.84 -24.91 8.64
C ALA A 35 21.38 -25.41 10.03
N LEU A 36 20.04 -25.40 10.29
CA LEU A 36 19.47 -25.92 11.53
C LEU A 36 19.75 -27.42 11.72
N LYS A 37 19.64 -28.21 10.65
CA LYS A 37 19.94 -29.65 10.68
C LYS A 37 21.39 -29.92 11.07
N ASN A 38 22.31 -29.07 10.64
CA ASN A 38 23.75 -29.21 10.86
C ASN A 38 24.23 -28.49 12.14
N ALA A 39 23.39 -27.72 12.81
CA ALA A 39 23.76 -26.98 14.02
C ALA A 39 24.00 -27.93 15.20
N LYS A 40 25.14 -27.77 15.85
CA LYS A 40 25.54 -28.58 17.02
C LYS A 40 25.10 -27.97 18.35
N HIS A 41 25.19 -26.64 18.47
CA HIS A 41 24.91 -25.93 19.72
C HIS A 41 23.45 -25.50 19.82
N ASP A 42 22.83 -25.62 20.99
CA ASP A 42 21.44 -25.28 21.27
C ASP A 42 21.15 -23.78 21.04
N THR A 43 22.11 -22.91 21.38
CA THR A 43 21.97 -21.46 21.10
C THR A 43 21.91 -21.16 19.63
N THR A 44 22.72 -21.86 18.80
CA THR A 44 22.67 -21.74 17.34
C THR A 44 21.37 -22.28 16.78
N LYS A 45 20.87 -23.43 17.29
CA LYS A 45 19.57 -23.98 16.90
C LYS A 45 18.44 -23.03 17.24
N LEU A 46 18.48 -22.41 18.41
CA LEU A 46 17.47 -21.44 18.83
C LEU A 46 17.44 -20.20 17.89
N SER A 47 18.62 -19.64 17.58
CA SER A 47 18.74 -18.51 16.67
C SER A 47 18.21 -18.85 15.27
N LEU A 48 18.59 -20.00 14.73
CA LEU A 48 18.10 -20.45 13.41
C LEU A 48 16.60 -20.72 13.38
N ARG A 49 16.03 -21.27 14.46
CA ARG A 49 14.57 -21.45 14.57
C ARG A 49 13.85 -20.10 14.58
N SER A 50 14.36 -19.10 15.31
CA SER A 50 13.80 -17.74 15.28
C SER A 50 13.84 -17.16 13.86
N GLN A 51 14.98 -17.23 13.19
CA GLN A 51 15.16 -16.75 11.82
C GLN A 51 14.26 -17.49 10.82
N ILE A 52 14.09 -18.80 10.95
CA ILE A 52 13.14 -19.59 10.13
C ILE A 52 11.71 -19.12 10.36
N GLY A 53 11.33 -18.90 11.62
CA GLY A 53 10.01 -18.40 11.97
C GLY A 53 9.69 -17.05 11.33
N GLU A 54 10.64 -16.12 11.37
CA GLU A 54 10.54 -14.80 10.74
C GLU A 54 10.54 -14.91 9.21
N ALA A 55 11.51 -15.65 8.66
CA ALA A 55 11.62 -15.85 7.22
C ALA A 55 10.40 -16.56 6.64
N ALA A 56 9.86 -17.58 7.26
CA ALA A 56 8.66 -18.29 6.84
C ALA A 56 7.35 -17.62 7.27
N SER A 57 7.39 -16.49 7.96
CA SER A 57 6.22 -15.78 8.51
C SER A 57 5.26 -16.72 9.26
N ILE A 58 5.80 -17.53 10.18
CA ILE A 58 5.01 -18.54 10.88
C ILE A 58 3.98 -17.90 11.81
N LEU A 59 2.70 -18.03 11.48
CA LEU A 59 1.57 -17.49 12.22
C LEU A 59 0.98 -18.51 13.20
N ARG A 60 1.83 -19.13 14.05
CA ARG A 60 1.42 -20.11 15.07
C ARG A 60 1.96 -19.71 16.42
N VAL A 61 1.07 -19.39 17.35
CA VAL A 61 1.43 -19.05 18.73
C VAL A 61 2.35 -20.12 19.33
N GLY A 62 1.97 -21.39 19.28
CA GLY A 62 2.75 -22.49 19.86
C GLY A 62 4.17 -22.65 19.30
N TYR A 63 4.42 -22.23 18.06
CA TYR A 63 5.77 -22.20 17.51
C TYR A 63 6.64 -21.17 18.25
N TRP A 64 6.13 -19.94 18.37
CA TRP A 64 6.85 -18.85 19.03
C TRP A 64 6.96 -19.05 20.54
N ASP A 65 5.92 -19.60 21.18
CA ASP A 65 5.99 -19.96 22.60
C ASP A 65 7.08 -20.99 22.88
N SER A 66 7.28 -21.96 21.99
CA SER A 66 8.39 -22.90 22.15
C SER A 66 9.75 -22.20 22.07
N ILE A 67 9.90 -21.15 21.26
CA ILE A 67 11.11 -20.33 21.19
C ILE A 67 11.28 -19.48 22.45
N VAL A 68 10.20 -18.93 23.01
CA VAL A 68 10.21 -18.21 24.28
C VAL A 68 10.71 -19.13 25.41
N ILE A 69 10.19 -20.36 25.51
CA ILE A 69 10.59 -21.34 26.54
C ILE A 69 12.08 -21.68 26.41
N ASP A 70 12.53 -22.02 25.20
CA ASP A 70 13.91 -22.37 24.95
C ASP A 70 14.87 -21.19 25.16
N SER A 71 14.47 -19.97 24.80
CA SER A 71 15.29 -18.75 25.02
C SER A 71 15.46 -18.46 26.52
N ARG A 72 14.42 -18.67 27.33
CA ARG A 72 14.50 -18.56 28.81
C ARG A 72 15.44 -19.61 29.39
N ARG A 73 15.30 -20.86 28.97
CA ARG A 73 16.19 -21.96 29.38
C ARG A 73 17.65 -21.66 29.06
N LEU A 74 17.93 -21.10 27.89
CA LEU A 74 19.27 -20.74 27.42
C LEU A 74 19.71 -19.32 27.84
N LYS A 75 18.90 -18.62 28.63
CA LYS A 75 19.13 -17.25 29.11
C LYS A 75 19.42 -16.24 27.98
N ASN A 76 18.83 -16.46 26.79
CA ASN A 76 18.97 -15.57 25.65
C ASN A 76 17.83 -14.55 25.62
N ARG A 77 18.01 -13.44 26.31
CA ARG A 77 17.01 -12.38 26.46
C ARG A 77 16.64 -11.70 25.15
N VAL A 78 17.58 -11.58 24.20
CA VAL A 78 17.34 -10.95 22.89
C VAL A 78 16.35 -11.78 22.07
N ILE A 79 16.59 -13.10 21.97
CA ILE A 79 15.68 -14.00 21.23
C ILE A 79 14.35 -14.14 21.97
N GLU A 80 14.34 -14.15 23.32
CA GLU A 80 13.10 -14.13 24.10
C GLU A 80 12.22 -12.94 23.73
N ALA A 81 12.80 -11.73 23.70
CA ALA A 81 12.07 -10.50 23.35
C ALA A 81 11.56 -10.54 21.91
N ALA A 82 12.37 -11.01 20.95
CA ALA A 82 11.95 -11.17 19.55
C ALA A 82 10.78 -12.17 19.43
N ALA A 83 10.88 -13.32 20.08
CA ALA A 83 9.81 -14.33 20.06
C ALA A 83 8.51 -13.82 20.70
N LEU A 84 8.57 -13.12 21.85
CA LEU A 84 7.41 -12.49 22.48
C LEU A 84 6.76 -11.45 21.55
N ASN A 85 7.55 -10.65 20.84
CA ASN A 85 7.03 -9.72 19.84
C ASN A 85 6.28 -10.47 18.72
N ASN A 86 6.80 -11.59 18.26
CA ASN A 86 6.16 -12.40 17.23
C ASN A 86 4.89 -13.10 17.74
N VAL A 87 4.84 -13.54 19.02
CA VAL A 87 3.60 -13.99 19.66
C VAL A 87 2.56 -12.87 19.66
N GLY A 88 2.95 -11.66 20.06
CA GLY A 88 2.09 -10.48 20.02
C GLY A 88 1.55 -10.20 18.61
N TYR A 89 2.41 -10.32 17.59
CA TYR A 89 2.01 -10.17 16.19
C TYR A 89 0.98 -11.22 15.76
N VAL A 90 1.15 -12.49 16.15
CA VAL A 90 0.16 -13.53 15.85
C VAL A 90 -1.18 -13.21 16.52
N TYR A 91 -1.17 -12.79 17.80
CA TYR A 91 -2.40 -12.38 18.49
C TYR A 91 -3.06 -11.14 17.87
N SER A 92 -2.26 -10.22 17.30
CA SER A 92 -2.82 -9.06 16.60
C SER A 92 -3.61 -9.46 15.35
N ILE A 93 -3.14 -10.48 14.63
CA ILE A 93 -3.85 -11.04 13.48
C ILE A 93 -5.14 -11.77 13.92
N LEU A 94 -5.09 -12.46 15.04
CA LEU A 94 -6.26 -13.14 15.61
C LEU A 94 -7.28 -12.17 16.23
N GLY A 95 -6.98 -10.87 16.30
CA GLY A 95 -7.85 -9.86 16.90
C GLY A 95 -7.88 -9.88 18.44
N GLU A 96 -6.93 -10.58 19.09
CA GLU A 96 -6.83 -10.71 20.55
C GLU A 96 -6.06 -9.51 21.13
N ILE A 97 -6.70 -8.36 21.22
CA ILE A 97 -6.09 -7.05 21.50
C ILE A 97 -5.31 -7.05 22.83
N GLU A 98 -5.92 -7.52 23.90
CA GLU A 98 -5.30 -7.52 25.24
C GLU A 98 -4.04 -8.39 25.29
N LYS A 99 -4.10 -9.57 24.65
CA LYS A 99 -2.92 -10.44 24.54
C LYS A 99 -1.83 -9.79 23.68
N THR A 100 -2.20 -9.18 22.56
CA THR A 100 -1.26 -8.45 21.70
C THR A 100 -0.50 -7.40 22.52
N LYS A 101 -1.23 -6.58 23.28
CA LYS A 101 -0.66 -5.52 24.10
C LYS A 101 0.27 -6.08 25.19
N ASP A 102 -0.15 -7.14 25.86
CA ASP A 102 0.64 -7.79 26.90
C ASP A 102 1.98 -8.32 26.35
N TYR A 103 1.94 -9.04 25.23
CA TYR A 103 3.15 -9.62 24.63
C TYR A 103 4.09 -8.56 24.06
N TYR A 104 3.58 -7.51 23.41
CA TYR A 104 4.41 -6.40 22.94
C TYR A 104 5.08 -5.65 24.09
N ASN A 105 4.36 -5.42 25.19
CA ASN A 105 4.93 -4.78 26.39
C ASN A 105 6.00 -5.67 27.04
N LYS A 106 5.77 -6.97 27.19
CA LYS A 106 6.78 -7.91 27.70
C LYS A 106 8.05 -7.88 26.84
N SER A 107 7.90 -7.88 25.52
CA SER A 107 9.03 -7.74 24.61
C SER A 107 9.76 -6.41 24.82
N LEU A 108 9.02 -5.29 24.90
CA LEU A 108 9.59 -3.96 25.07
C LEU A 108 10.40 -3.85 26.38
N ILE A 109 9.86 -4.35 27.49
CA ILE A 109 10.54 -4.34 28.80
C ILE A 109 11.90 -5.08 28.71
N ILE A 110 11.89 -6.29 28.14
CA ILE A 110 13.12 -7.07 28.00
C ILE A 110 14.14 -6.33 27.12
N ARG A 111 13.71 -5.73 26.01
CA ARG A 111 14.59 -4.96 25.11
C ARG A 111 15.19 -3.75 25.80
N GLN A 112 14.42 -3.08 26.68
CA GLN A 112 14.93 -1.99 27.51
C GLN A 112 15.98 -2.49 28.53
N GLU A 113 15.74 -3.63 29.18
CA GLU A 113 16.69 -4.25 30.13
C GLU A 113 18.03 -4.61 29.47
N VAL A 114 17.99 -5.10 28.23
CA VAL A 114 19.21 -5.51 27.49
C VAL A 114 19.82 -4.39 26.65
N GLY A 115 19.20 -3.21 26.59
CA GLY A 115 19.70 -2.07 25.80
C GLY A 115 19.59 -2.25 24.28
N ASP A 116 18.65 -3.11 23.80
CA ASP A 116 18.45 -3.35 22.37
C ASP A 116 17.64 -2.19 21.74
N LYS A 117 18.35 -1.11 21.39
CA LYS A 117 17.72 0.09 20.79
C LYS A 117 16.92 -0.22 19.52
N ASN A 118 17.45 -1.07 18.64
CA ASN A 118 16.74 -1.44 17.40
C ASN A 118 15.45 -2.20 17.74
N GLY A 119 15.53 -3.17 18.63
CA GLY A 119 14.35 -3.89 19.10
C GLY A 119 13.33 -2.99 19.80
N ILE A 120 13.78 -2.05 20.65
CA ILE A 120 12.89 -1.07 21.30
C ILE A 120 12.09 -0.30 20.24
N ALA A 121 12.77 0.24 19.21
CA ALA A 121 12.13 0.97 18.12
C ALA A 121 11.08 0.10 17.39
N ASN A 122 11.42 -1.15 17.09
CA ASN A 122 10.51 -2.09 16.45
C ASN A 122 9.28 -2.42 17.33
N SER A 123 9.46 -2.62 18.65
CA SER A 123 8.33 -2.83 19.58
C SER A 123 7.43 -1.60 19.65
N LEU A 124 8.01 -0.40 19.75
CA LEU A 124 7.24 0.85 19.76
C LEU A 124 6.44 1.03 18.46
N ASN A 125 7.04 0.72 17.30
CA ASN A 125 6.34 0.78 16.02
C ASN A 125 5.15 -0.21 15.97
N ASN A 126 5.31 -1.43 16.48
CA ASN A 126 4.24 -2.43 16.53
C ASN A 126 3.13 -2.03 17.51
N ILE A 127 3.48 -1.46 18.66
CA ILE A 127 2.51 -0.90 19.60
C ILE A 127 1.75 0.27 18.95
N GLY A 128 2.47 1.14 18.23
CA GLY A 128 1.85 2.22 17.46
C GLY A 128 0.83 1.71 16.44
N LEU A 129 1.15 0.62 15.72
CA LEU A 129 0.24 -0.03 14.78
C LEU A 129 -0.99 -0.62 15.49
N LEU A 130 -0.81 -1.20 16.67
CA LEU A 130 -1.93 -1.71 17.48
C LEU A 130 -2.92 -0.60 17.82
N TYR A 131 -2.44 0.55 18.33
CA TYR A 131 -3.30 1.70 18.65
C TYR A 131 -3.94 2.32 17.40
N TYR A 132 -3.21 2.35 16.27
CA TYR A 132 -3.78 2.78 15.00
C TYR A 132 -4.98 1.91 14.59
N ASN A 133 -4.84 0.57 14.70
CA ASN A 133 -5.92 -0.38 14.39
C ASN A 133 -7.13 -0.25 15.33
N GLN A 134 -6.91 0.24 16.56
CA GLN A 134 -7.98 0.56 17.51
C GLN A 134 -8.63 1.93 17.27
N GLY A 135 -8.12 2.72 16.32
CA GLY A 135 -8.58 4.08 16.05
C GLY A 135 -8.02 5.13 17.03
N ASP A 136 -7.13 4.78 17.95
CA ASP A 136 -6.42 5.74 18.80
C ASP A 136 -5.22 6.33 18.07
N ILE A 137 -5.53 7.27 17.21
CA ILE A 137 -4.57 7.93 16.33
C ILE A 137 -3.53 8.74 17.11
N SER A 138 -3.94 9.35 18.22
CA SER A 138 -3.05 10.19 19.04
C SER A 138 -1.94 9.35 19.67
N THR A 139 -2.33 8.26 20.30
CA THR A 139 -1.40 7.32 20.94
C THR A 139 -0.51 6.62 19.90
N ALA A 140 -1.08 6.22 18.78
CA ALA A 140 -0.32 5.63 17.68
C ALA A 140 0.80 6.56 17.19
N LEU A 141 0.49 7.84 16.98
CA LEU A 141 1.47 8.84 16.54
C LEU A 141 2.61 9.03 17.54
N GLN A 142 2.30 9.05 18.84
CA GLN A 142 3.32 9.16 19.89
C GLN A 142 4.30 7.98 19.87
N TYR A 143 3.79 6.76 19.71
CA TYR A 143 4.63 5.56 19.63
C TYR A 143 5.49 5.54 18.36
N TYR A 144 4.94 5.93 17.20
CA TYR A 144 5.71 6.05 15.97
C TYR A 144 6.80 7.12 16.07
N GLN A 145 6.51 8.28 16.71
CA GLN A 145 7.52 9.35 16.90
C GLN A 145 8.67 8.88 17.79
N LYS A 146 8.37 8.17 18.90
CA LYS A 146 9.41 7.59 19.76
C LYS A 146 10.24 6.54 19.01
N SER A 147 9.60 5.69 18.18
CA SER A 147 10.30 4.73 17.34
C SER A 147 11.23 5.43 16.36
N LEU A 148 10.73 6.45 15.64
CA LEU A 148 11.50 7.19 14.64
C LEU A 148 12.71 7.89 15.27
N GLN A 149 12.54 8.52 16.45
CA GLN A 149 13.62 9.16 17.16
C GLN A 149 14.77 8.18 17.48
N ILE A 150 14.44 6.99 18.00
CA ILE A 150 15.46 5.98 18.30
C ILE A 150 16.14 5.49 17.00
N GLN A 151 15.38 5.30 15.91
CA GLN A 151 15.91 4.89 14.62
C GLN A 151 16.85 5.96 14.02
N GLU A 152 16.54 7.25 14.19
CA GLU A 152 17.42 8.37 13.83
C GLU A 152 18.71 8.36 14.67
N GLU A 153 18.62 8.12 15.98
CA GLU A 153 19.81 8.03 16.87
C GLU A 153 20.77 6.89 16.49
N ILE A 154 20.25 5.75 15.98
CA ILE A 154 21.07 4.58 15.62
C ILE A 154 21.33 4.46 14.11
N ASP A 155 20.93 5.46 13.31
CA ASP A 155 20.99 5.48 11.83
C ASP A 155 20.35 4.23 11.16
N ASP A 156 19.26 3.72 11.74
CA ASP A 156 18.49 2.63 11.14
C ASP A 156 17.60 3.14 10.01
N LYS A 157 18.18 3.30 8.83
CA LYS A 157 17.47 3.78 7.63
C LYS A 157 16.27 2.90 7.26
N SER A 158 16.37 1.59 7.42
CA SER A 158 15.29 0.65 7.08
C SER A 158 14.10 0.80 8.03
N GLY A 159 14.39 0.88 9.33
CA GLY A 159 13.39 1.15 10.35
C GLY A 159 12.71 2.52 10.15
N MET A 160 13.52 3.58 9.93
CA MET A 160 13.02 4.92 9.63
C MET A 160 12.02 4.92 8.46
N ALA A 161 12.35 4.24 7.36
CA ALA A 161 11.47 4.13 6.21
C ALA A 161 10.15 3.44 6.57
N THR A 162 10.18 2.38 7.38
CA THR A 162 8.98 1.67 7.84
C THR A 162 8.11 2.56 8.74
N THR A 163 8.71 3.23 9.70
CA THR A 163 7.98 4.11 10.62
C THR A 163 7.41 5.34 9.91
N LEU A 164 8.16 5.95 8.99
CA LEU A 164 7.67 7.07 8.15
C LEU A 164 6.50 6.64 7.27
N ASN A 165 6.52 5.42 6.72
CA ASN A 165 5.40 4.86 5.98
C ASN A 165 4.15 4.74 6.86
N ASN A 166 4.27 4.27 8.10
CA ASN A 166 3.16 4.16 9.04
C ASN A 166 2.61 5.53 9.45
N ILE A 167 3.49 6.50 9.72
CA ILE A 167 3.10 7.90 9.98
C ILE A 167 2.39 8.51 8.75
N ALA A 168 2.88 8.22 7.55
CA ALA A 168 2.24 8.70 6.32
C ALA A 168 0.83 8.14 6.16
N LEU A 169 0.64 6.86 6.44
CA LEU A 169 -0.66 6.20 6.40
C LEU A 169 -1.63 6.78 7.44
N LEU A 170 -1.15 6.99 8.67
CA LEU A 170 -1.92 7.64 9.73
C LEU A 170 -2.35 9.05 9.32
N ASN A 171 -1.44 9.85 8.74
CA ASN A 171 -1.79 11.20 8.24
C ASN A 171 -2.79 11.13 7.08
N TYR A 172 -2.68 10.14 6.23
CA TYR A 172 -3.62 9.93 5.13
C TYR A 172 -5.02 9.59 5.65
N SER A 173 -5.15 8.69 6.62
CA SER A 173 -6.44 8.32 7.22
C SER A 173 -7.13 9.52 7.89
N GLN A 174 -6.35 10.47 8.44
CA GLN A 174 -6.84 11.73 8.97
C GLN A 174 -7.16 12.79 7.91
N GLY A 175 -6.93 12.51 6.62
CA GLY A 175 -7.07 13.49 5.55
C GLY A 175 -5.97 14.54 5.50
N LYS A 176 -4.89 14.41 6.28
CA LYS A 176 -3.72 15.31 6.29
C LYS A 176 -2.79 14.99 5.11
N LEU A 177 -3.29 15.20 3.88
CA LEU A 177 -2.65 14.74 2.64
C LEU A 177 -1.23 15.28 2.44
N ASN A 178 -0.97 16.55 2.81
CA ASN A 178 0.37 17.15 2.69
C ASN A 178 1.41 16.45 3.57
N LEU A 179 1.04 16.10 4.82
CA LEU A 179 1.91 15.38 5.72
C LEU A 179 2.13 13.94 5.27
N ALA A 180 1.07 13.28 4.78
CA ALA A 180 1.16 11.96 4.20
C ALA A 180 2.11 11.93 2.99
N LEU A 181 1.97 12.88 2.08
CA LEU A 181 2.86 13.03 0.92
C LEU A 181 4.30 13.26 1.34
N ARG A 182 4.56 14.24 2.23
CA ARG A 182 5.91 14.55 2.71
C ARG A 182 6.60 13.34 3.31
N ASN A 183 5.89 12.58 4.15
CA ASN A 183 6.46 11.39 4.80
C ASN A 183 6.70 10.25 3.80
N ASN A 184 5.80 10.04 2.82
CA ASN A 184 6.02 9.04 1.77
C ASN A 184 7.20 9.41 0.86
N LEU A 185 7.38 10.70 0.51
CA LEU A 185 8.54 11.14 -0.29
C LEU A 185 9.86 10.95 0.47
N LYS A 186 9.89 11.26 1.78
CA LYS A 186 11.05 10.95 2.64
C LYS A 186 11.32 9.44 2.69
N CYS A 187 10.26 8.64 2.90
CA CYS A 187 10.34 7.19 2.90
C CYS A 187 10.90 6.66 1.58
N LEU A 188 10.39 7.14 0.43
CA LEU A 188 10.86 6.72 -0.89
C LEU A 188 12.35 7.03 -1.08
N LYS A 189 12.80 8.23 -0.68
CA LYS A 189 14.21 8.63 -0.75
C LYS A 189 15.09 7.67 0.04
N ILE A 190 14.75 7.38 1.29
CA ILE A 190 15.50 6.45 2.14
C ILE A 190 15.54 5.05 1.52
N ARG A 191 14.40 4.55 1.02
CA ARG A 191 14.33 3.23 0.37
C ARG A 191 15.16 3.15 -0.91
N MET A 192 15.29 4.25 -1.66
CA MET A 192 16.21 4.34 -2.80
C MET A 192 17.67 4.25 -2.33
N GLU A 193 18.04 4.97 -1.28
CA GLU A 193 19.40 4.94 -0.71
C GLU A 193 19.81 3.54 -0.26
N VAL A 194 18.90 2.79 0.37
CA VAL A 194 19.15 1.41 0.84
C VAL A 194 18.83 0.34 -0.20
N ASN A 195 18.47 0.73 -1.43
CA ASN A 195 18.07 -0.17 -2.53
C ASN A 195 16.95 -1.17 -2.17
N ASP A 196 16.01 -0.76 -1.31
CA ASP A 196 14.83 -1.56 -0.93
C ASP A 196 13.76 -1.48 -2.04
N LYS A 197 13.91 -2.31 -3.08
CA LYS A 197 13.00 -2.33 -4.23
C LYS A 197 11.56 -2.63 -3.84
N LYS A 198 11.35 -3.59 -2.93
CA LYS A 198 10.01 -3.95 -2.46
C LYS A 198 9.36 -2.79 -1.72
N GLY A 199 10.08 -2.20 -0.78
CA GLY A 199 9.61 -1.03 -0.06
C GLY A 199 9.35 0.17 -0.98
N MET A 200 10.21 0.42 -1.98
CA MET A 200 9.96 1.45 -3.00
C MET A 200 8.61 1.25 -3.69
N ALA A 201 8.29 0.02 -4.10
CA ALA A 201 7.02 -0.29 -4.74
C ALA A 201 5.82 -0.02 -3.80
N VAL A 202 5.90 -0.42 -2.54
CA VAL A 202 4.87 -0.12 -1.53
C VAL A 202 4.68 1.39 -1.36
N THR A 203 5.79 2.15 -1.25
CA THR A 203 5.69 3.62 -1.10
C THR A 203 5.09 4.27 -2.34
N LEU A 204 5.44 3.81 -3.55
CA LEU A 204 4.84 4.29 -4.79
C LEU A 204 3.34 3.99 -4.84
N THR A 205 2.92 2.81 -4.39
CA THR A 205 1.49 2.47 -4.27
C THR A 205 0.76 3.42 -3.31
N ASN A 206 1.37 3.74 -2.18
CA ASN A 206 0.81 4.71 -1.23
C ASN A 206 0.74 6.13 -1.82
N LEU A 207 1.77 6.56 -2.55
CA LEU A 207 1.75 7.82 -3.29
C LEU A 207 0.63 7.85 -4.34
N GLY A 208 0.44 6.77 -5.11
CA GLY A 208 -0.68 6.62 -6.02
C GLY A 208 -2.04 6.80 -5.33
N SER A 209 -2.19 6.23 -4.14
CA SER A 209 -3.41 6.38 -3.34
C SER A 209 -3.61 7.82 -2.83
N ILE A 210 -2.56 8.53 -2.46
CA ILE A 210 -2.64 9.95 -2.08
C ILE A 210 -3.08 10.83 -3.25
N TYR A 211 -2.60 10.52 -4.45
CA TYR A 211 -2.95 11.23 -5.69
C TYR A 211 -4.30 10.84 -6.31
N GLN A 212 -5.21 10.15 -5.61
CA GLN A 212 -6.51 9.72 -6.15
C GLN A 212 -7.32 10.82 -6.85
N GLY A 213 -7.18 12.07 -6.39
CA GLY A 213 -7.80 13.23 -7.04
C GLY A 213 -7.12 13.62 -8.36
N ASP A 214 -5.90 13.13 -8.62
CA ASP A 214 -5.12 13.34 -9.84
C ASP A 214 -4.87 11.99 -10.51
N ILE A 215 -5.84 11.55 -11.29
CA ILE A 215 -5.85 10.22 -11.87
C ILE A 215 -4.60 9.89 -12.69
N PRO A 216 -4.10 10.79 -13.57
CA PRO A 216 -2.86 10.54 -14.29
C PRO A 216 -1.67 10.26 -13.36
N LYS A 217 -1.47 11.08 -12.31
CA LYS A 217 -0.38 10.86 -11.34
C LYS A 217 -0.58 9.61 -10.50
N ALA A 218 -1.81 9.34 -10.07
CA ALA A 218 -2.12 8.12 -9.34
C ALA A 218 -1.76 6.87 -10.17
N LEU A 219 -2.17 6.83 -11.43
CA LEU A 219 -1.82 5.75 -12.35
C LEU A 219 -0.31 5.67 -12.61
N GLU A 220 0.37 6.80 -12.81
CA GLU A 220 1.83 6.83 -12.97
C GLU A 220 2.55 6.14 -11.80
N HIS A 221 2.22 6.51 -10.57
CA HIS A 221 2.84 5.91 -9.39
C HIS A 221 2.53 4.42 -9.26
N HIS A 222 1.29 3.99 -9.51
CA HIS A 222 0.92 2.58 -9.51
C HIS A 222 1.63 1.79 -10.62
N LEU A 223 1.76 2.34 -11.83
CA LEU A 223 2.47 1.68 -12.92
C LEU A 223 3.98 1.57 -12.63
N ARG A 224 4.59 2.60 -12.01
CA ARG A 224 5.98 2.51 -11.56
C ARG A 224 6.16 1.44 -10.48
N SER A 225 5.23 1.34 -9.52
CA SER A 225 5.22 0.26 -8.53
C SER A 225 5.13 -1.10 -9.22
N LEU A 226 4.15 -1.29 -10.10
CA LEU A 226 3.92 -2.53 -10.83
C LEU A 226 5.18 -3.01 -11.55
N LYS A 227 5.87 -2.11 -12.26
CA LYS A 227 7.11 -2.40 -12.97
C LYS A 227 8.24 -2.88 -12.04
N ILE A 228 8.37 -2.28 -10.86
CA ILE A 228 9.36 -2.73 -9.87
C ILE A 228 8.98 -4.14 -9.40
N LEU A 229 7.69 -4.38 -9.09
CA LEU A 229 7.18 -5.65 -8.60
C LEU A 229 7.31 -6.77 -9.65
N GLU A 230 7.13 -6.46 -10.93
CA GLU A 230 7.41 -7.38 -12.05
C GLU A 230 8.89 -7.77 -12.08
N LYS A 231 9.80 -6.79 -12.00
CA LYS A 231 11.25 -7.04 -12.00
C LYS A 231 11.75 -7.90 -10.85
N ILE A 232 11.11 -7.80 -9.67
CA ILE A 232 11.47 -8.61 -8.50
C ILE A 232 10.65 -9.91 -8.39
N GLY A 233 9.71 -10.16 -9.30
CA GLY A 233 8.86 -11.36 -9.33
C GLY A 233 7.80 -11.42 -8.21
N ASP A 234 7.46 -10.29 -7.59
CA ASP A 234 6.47 -10.23 -6.50
C ASP A 234 5.04 -10.21 -7.06
N LYS A 235 4.48 -11.41 -7.29
CA LYS A 235 3.12 -11.57 -7.84
C LYS A 235 2.03 -11.00 -6.92
N SER A 236 2.16 -11.16 -5.61
CA SER A 236 1.18 -10.62 -4.66
C SER A 236 1.18 -9.10 -4.65
N GLY A 237 2.37 -8.48 -4.66
CA GLY A 237 2.50 -7.03 -4.79
C GLY A 237 1.92 -6.48 -6.10
N GLN A 238 2.17 -7.18 -7.23
CA GLN A 238 1.56 -6.84 -8.53
C GLN A 238 0.03 -6.89 -8.44
N ALA A 239 -0.51 -7.96 -7.87
CA ALA A 239 -1.94 -8.14 -7.68
C ALA A 239 -2.57 -7.03 -6.82
N ALA A 240 -1.92 -6.67 -5.70
CA ALA A 240 -2.36 -5.56 -4.84
C ALA A 240 -2.38 -4.23 -5.59
N THR A 241 -1.35 -3.96 -6.38
CA THR A 241 -1.25 -2.73 -7.19
C THR A 241 -2.34 -2.68 -8.25
N LEU A 242 -2.64 -3.80 -8.92
CA LEU A 242 -3.74 -3.92 -9.88
C LEU A 242 -5.11 -3.73 -9.24
N ASN A 243 -5.31 -4.23 -8.02
CA ASN A 243 -6.54 -3.94 -7.25
C ASN A 243 -6.71 -2.43 -7.04
N ASN A 244 -5.64 -1.70 -6.73
CA ASN A 244 -5.70 -0.24 -6.57
C ASN A 244 -6.02 0.47 -7.90
N ILE A 245 -5.41 0.04 -9.01
CA ILE A 245 -5.74 0.55 -10.35
C ILE A 245 -7.20 0.27 -10.70
N GLY A 246 -7.70 -0.94 -10.40
CA GLY A 246 -9.10 -1.30 -10.55
C GLY A 246 -10.03 -0.37 -9.76
N GLY A 247 -9.64 -0.02 -8.52
CA GLY A 247 -10.36 0.95 -7.69
C GLY A 247 -10.41 2.36 -8.27
N ILE A 248 -9.35 2.80 -8.94
CA ILE A 248 -9.34 4.09 -9.66
C ILE A 248 -10.37 4.05 -10.80
N HIS A 249 -10.39 3.00 -11.60
CA HIS A 249 -11.34 2.84 -12.69
C HIS A 249 -12.79 2.70 -12.19
N ASP A 250 -13.00 1.99 -11.07
CA ASP A 250 -14.31 1.97 -10.39
C ASP A 250 -14.76 3.37 -9.96
N GLY A 251 -13.84 4.16 -9.40
CA GLY A 251 -14.11 5.56 -9.03
C GLY A 251 -14.49 6.45 -10.21
N GLN A 252 -14.01 6.14 -11.41
CA GLN A 252 -14.38 6.81 -12.67
C GLN A 252 -15.69 6.28 -13.26
N GLY A 253 -16.24 5.16 -12.77
CA GLY A 253 -17.40 4.48 -13.34
C GLY A 253 -17.05 3.57 -14.53
N ASP A 254 -15.77 3.41 -14.85
CA ASP A 254 -15.28 2.47 -15.86
C ASP A 254 -15.23 1.05 -15.30
N PHE A 255 -16.43 0.45 -15.17
CA PHE A 255 -16.57 -0.89 -14.57
C PHE A 255 -15.90 -2.00 -15.39
N LEU A 256 -15.73 -1.78 -16.70
CA LEU A 256 -15.04 -2.75 -17.55
C LEU A 256 -13.55 -2.82 -17.17
N LYS A 257 -12.85 -1.69 -17.17
CA LYS A 257 -11.44 -1.65 -16.77
C LYS A 257 -11.24 -2.01 -15.30
N ALA A 258 -12.19 -1.67 -14.42
CA ALA A 258 -12.13 -2.09 -13.02
C ALA A 258 -12.15 -3.61 -12.90
N LEU A 259 -13.10 -4.29 -13.57
CA LEU A 259 -13.17 -5.76 -13.59
C LEU A 259 -11.91 -6.39 -14.20
N GLU A 260 -11.41 -5.82 -15.28
CA GLU A 260 -10.17 -6.24 -15.89
C GLU A 260 -9.03 -6.36 -14.89
N ASN A 261 -8.76 -5.26 -14.22
CA ASN A 261 -7.68 -5.20 -13.24
C ASN A 261 -7.93 -6.13 -12.06
N TYR A 262 -9.19 -6.25 -11.59
CA TYR A 262 -9.53 -7.15 -10.51
C TYR A 262 -9.40 -8.63 -10.90
N TYR A 263 -9.75 -9.03 -12.13
CA TYR A 263 -9.54 -10.39 -12.62
C TYR A 263 -8.06 -10.73 -12.79
N LEU A 264 -7.25 -9.79 -13.29
CA LEU A 264 -5.81 -9.97 -13.38
C LEU A 264 -5.18 -10.09 -11.99
N SER A 265 -5.61 -9.25 -11.05
CA SER A 265 -5.22 -9.35 -9.64
C SER A 265 -5.60 -10.71 -9.05
N LEU A 266 -6.84 -11.17 -9.26
CA LEU A 266 -7.31 -12.48 -8.80
C LEU A 266 -6.46 -13.63 -9.34
N LYS A 267 -6.09 -13.55 -10.62
CA LYS A 267 -5.19 -14.53 -11.26
C LYS A 267 -3.82 -14.56 -10.58
N LEU A 268 -3.19 -13.39 -10.39
CA LEU A 268 -1.86 -13.29 -9.79
C LEU A 268 -1.85 -13.75 -8.31
N TYR A 269 -2.87 -13.41 -7.52
CA TYR A 269 -3.00 -13.91 -6.16
C TYR A 269 -3.20 -15.44 -6.13
N THR A 270 -3.95 -15.99 -7.10
CA THR A 270 -4.14 -17.44 -7.21
C THR A 270 -2.82 -18.13 -7.56
N GLU A 271 -2.04 -17.58 -8.48
CA GLU A 271 -0.71 -18.08 -8.85
C GLU A 271 0.30 -17.95 -7.70
N ALA A 272 0.16 -16.93 -6.86
CA ALA A 272 1.00 -16.71 -5.69
C ALA A 272 0.59 -17.58 -4.48
N GLY A 273 -0.57 -18.27 -4.54
CA GLY A 273 -1.12 -18.98 -3.39
C GLY A 273 -1.62 -18.05 -2.26
N ASP A 274 -1.83 -16.77 -2.54
CA ASP A 274 -2.27 -15.77 -1.58
C ASP A 274 -3.80 -15.81 -1.45
N GLU A 275 -4.29 -16.67 -0.55
CA GLU A 275 -5.72 -16.83 -0.30
C GLU A 275 -6.36 -15.53 0.24
N TYR A 276 -5.64 -14.74 1.05
CA TYR A 276 -6.15 -13.47 1.53
C TYR A 276 -6.37 -12.49 0.38
N GLY A 277 -5.35 -12.24 -0.44
CA GLY A 277 -5.43 -11.34 -1.59
C GLY A 277 -6.48 -11.79 -2.61
N LYS A 278 -6.58 -13.11 -2.85
CA LYS A 278 -7.62 -13.72 -3.68
C LYS A 278 -9.02 -13.37 -3.19
N SER A 279 -9.27 -13.46 -1.87
CA SER A 279 -10.56 -13.09 -1.28
C SER A 279 -10.88 -11.61 -1.44
N VAL A 280 -9.86 -10.73 -1.39
CA VAL A 280 -10.03 -9.28 -1.62
C VAL A 280 -10.45 -9.01 -3.06
N SER A 281 -9.78 -9.61 -4.04
CA SER A 281 -10.14 -9.42 -5.45
C SER A 281 -11.54 -9.93 -5.76
N GLN A 282 -11.93 -11.09 -5.20
CA GLN A 282 -13.28 -11.61 -5.32
C GLN A 282 -14.32 -10.65 -4.74
N ASN A 283 -14.06 -10.09 -3.55
CA ASN A 283 -14.95 -9.11 -2.94
C ASN A 283 -15.11 -7.85 -3.81
N ASN A 284 -14.03 -7.37 -4.42
CA ASN A 284 -14.06 -6.20 -5.31
C ASN A 284 -14.84 -6.49 -6.60
N ILE A 285 -14.66 -7.67 -7.19
CA ILE A 285 -15.45 -8.13 -8.35
C ILE A 285 -16.94 -8.19 -7.99
N GLY A 286 -17.28 -8.81 -6.86
CA GLY A 286 -18.65 -8.86 -6.35
C GLY A 286 -19.26 -7.46 -6.15
N TYR A 287 -18.45 -6.52 -5.67
CA TYR A 287 -18.88 -5.12 -5.50
C TYR A 287 -19.22 -4.45 -6.83
N ILE A 288 -18.43 -4.65 -7.88
CA ILE A 288 -18.74 -4.11 -9.22
C ILE A 288 -20.03 -4.73 -9.76
N PHE A 289 -20.22 -6.06 -9.66
CA PHE A 289 -21.47 -6.69 -10.09
C PHE A 289 -22.69 -6.18 -9.29
N ASN A 290 -22.55 -5.91 -8.01
CA ASN A 290 -23.59 -5.28 -7.20
C ASN A 290 -23.94 -3.85 -7.67
N LYS A 291 -22.94 -3.07 -8.11
CA LYS A 291 -23.16 -1.76 -8.75
C LYS A 291 -23.90 -1.87 -10.07
N GLN A 292 -23.55 -2.86 -10.88
CA GLN A 292 -24.21 -3.19 -12.15
C GLN A 292 -25.59 -3.86 -11.99
N ARG A 293 -26.06 -4.03 -10.75
CA ARG A 293 -27.30 -4.75 -10.40
C ARG A 293 -27.31 -6.23 -10.83
N ASN A 294 -26.17 -6.81 -11.11
CA ASN A 294 -26.06 -8.26 -11.32
C ASN A 294 -25.91 -8.96 -9.95
N PHE A 295 -27.03 -9.05 -9.24
CA PHE A 295 -27.07 -9.55 -7.88
C PHE A 295 -26.68 -11.01 -7.74
N ALA A 296 -26.93 -11.82 -8.78
CA ALA A 296 -26.54 -13.24 -8.78
C ALA A 296 -25.01 -13.39 -8.75
N LYS A 297 -24.29 -12.73 -9.66
CA LYS A 297 -22.83 -12.75 -9.67
C LYS A 297 -22.24 -12.05 -8.45
N ALA A 298 -22.83 -10.95 -8.00
CA ALA A 298 -22.38 -10.27 -6.80
C ALA A 298 -22.40 -11.22 -5.59
N LYS A 299 -23.51 -11.93 -5.37
CA LYS A 299 -23.67 -12.91 -4.30
C LYS A 299 -22.63 -14.02 -4.42
N GLU A 300 -22.47 -14.61 -5.60
CA GLU A 300 -21.48 -15.67 -5.88
C GLU A 300 -20.07 -15.24 -5.44
N TYR A 301 -19.59 -14.09 -5.90
CA TYR A 301 -18.25 -13.60 -5.57
C TYR A 301 -18.08 -13.26 -4.09
N PHE A 302 -19.10 -12.69 -3.44
CA PHE A 302 -19.06 -12.45 -2.00
C PHE A 302 -19.04 -13.74 -1.20
N GLU A 303 -19.78 -14.78 -1.61
CA GLU A 303 -19.76 -16.10 -0.96
C GLU A 303 -18.41 -16.80 -1.16
N MET A 304 -17.81 -16.72 -2.35
CA MET A 304 -16.45 -17.22 -2.60
C MET A 304 -15.42 -16.54 -1.69
N SER A 305 -15.49 -15.22 -1.57
CA SER A 305 -14.64 -14.45 -0.65
C SER A 305 -14.87 -14.85 0.82
N LEU A 306 -16.15 -14.96 1.23
CA LEU A 306 -16.53 -15.36 2.59
C LEU A 306 -15.96 -16.73 2.97
N LYS A 307 -16.07 -17.71 2.07
CA LYS A 307 -15.55 -19.07 2.28
C LYS A 307 -14.03 -19.07 2.53
N ILE A 308 -13.29 -18.28 1.76
CA ILE A 308 -11.84 -18.17 1.96
C ILE A 308 -11.56 -17.51 3.33
N ARG A 309 -12.22 -16.39 3.64
CA ARG A 309 -12.00 -15.66 4.89
C ARG A 309 -12.37 -16.48 6.12
N GLN A 310 -13.39 -17.33 6.04
CA GLN A 310 -13.70 -18.31 7.08
C GLN A 310 -12.58 -19.33 7.25
N LYS A 311 -12.02 -19.85 6.14
CA LYS A 311 -10.90 -20.82 6.17
C LYS A 311 -9.64 -20.23 6.82
N ILE A 312 -9.35 -18.96 6.60
CA ILE A 312 -8.18 -18.28 7.17
C ILE A 312 -8.46 -17.56 8.49
N ASP A 313 -9.67 -17.70 9.05
CA ASP A 313 -10.18 -17.07 10.29
C ASP A 313 -10.07 -15.52 10.29
N ASP A 314 -10.21 -14.88 9.11
CA ASP A 314 -10.23 -13.43 9.00
C ASP A 314 -11.59 -12.86 9.41
N LYS A 315 -11.77 -12.65 10.71
CA LYS A 315 -13.03 -12.16 11.28
C LYS A 315 -13.46 -10.81 10.71
N ASN A 316 -12.51 -9.90 10.48
CA ASN A 316 -12.84 -8.62 9.88
C ASN A 316 -13.35 -8.79 8.44
N GLY A 317 -12.65 -9.55 7.63
CA GLY A 317 -13.08 -9.83 6.27
C GLY A 317 -14.41 -10.59 6.20
N ILE A 318 -14.65 -11.53 7.11
CA ILE A 318 -15.95 -12.21 7.23
C ILE A 318 -17.07 -11.18 7.42
N SER A 319 -16.88 -10.23 8.34
CA SER A 319 -17.89 -9.19 8.61
C SER A 319 -18.14 -8.29 7.41
N VAL A 320 -17.10 -7.95 6.64
CA VAL A 320 -17.22 -7.17 5.40
C VAL A 320 -18.03 -7.95 4.34
N CYS A 321 -17.74 -9.24 4.14
CA CYS A 321 -18.49 -10.08 3.21
C CYS A 321 -19.97 -10.18 3.61
N LEU A 322 -20.26 -10.36 4.89
CA LEU A 322 -21.63 -10.40 5.40
C LEU A 322 -22.37 -9.07 5.18
N ASN A 323 -21.72 -7.93 5.41
CA ASN A 323 -22.30 -6.63 5.08
C ASN A 323 -22.61 -6.48 3.58
N ASN A 324 -21.73 -6.96 2.73
CA ASN A 324 -21.93 -6.90 1.28
C ASN A 324 -23.07 -7.83 0.81
N LEU A 325 -23.17 -9.04 1.38
CA LEU A 325 -24.31 -9.94 1.14
C LEU A 325 -25.61 -9.33 1.62
N GLY A 326 -25.60 -8.70 2.81
CA GLY A 326 -26.73 -7.93 3.33
C GLY A 326 -27.14 -6.80 2.38
N ALA A 327 -26.17 -6.07 1.80
CA ALA A 327 -26.44 -5.01 0.84
C ALA A 327 -27.03 -5.52 -0.49
N VAL A 328 -26.65 -6.71 -0.93
CA VAL A 328 -27.29 -7.38 -2.08
C VAL A 328 -28.75 -7.73 -1.78
N CYS A 329 -29.02 -8.33 -0.61
CA CYS A 329 -30.37 -8.67 -0.18
C CYS A 329 -31.25 -7.43 0.00
N ASP A 330 -30.70 -6.34 0.58
CA ASP A 330 -31.39 -5.06 0.74
C ASP A 330 -31.83 -4.46 -0.61
N LYS A 331 -30.93 -4.49 -1.62
CA LYS A 331 -31.27 -4.02 -2.97
C LYS A 331 -32.28 -4.89 -3.71
N GLN A 332 -32.42 -6.15 -3.29
CA GLN A 332 -33.45 -7.08 -3.78
C GLN A 332 -34.75 -6.99 -2.96
N ASN A 333 -34.86 -6.07 -2.01
CA ASN A 333 -35.95 -5.92 -1.04
C ASN A 333 -36.19 -7.16 -0.14
N LYS A 334 -35.16 -8.01 0.02
CA LYS A 334 -35.15 -9.15 0.94
C LYS A 334 -34.69 -8.71 2.32
N TYR A 335 -35.50 -7.89 2.99
CA TYR A 335 -35.10 -7.15 4.18
C TYR A 335 -34.77 -8.07 5.35
N ASP A 336 -35.50 -9.18 5.55
CA ASP A 336 -35.23 -10.13 6.64
C ASP A 336 -33.90 -10.84 6.47
N GLU A 337 -33.51 -11.21 5.24
CA GLU A 337 -32.21 -11.78 4.96
C GLU A 337 -31.10 -10.75 5.16
N ALA A 338 -31.30 -9.52 4.69
CA ALA A 338 -30.36 -8.42 4.88
C ALA A 338 -30.11 -8.15 6.37
N LEU A 339 -31.18 -8.12 7.17
CA LEU A 339 -31.11 -7.91 8.61
C LEU A 339 -30.28 -9.02 9.31
N LYS A 340 -30.45 -10.30 8.91
CA LYS A 340 -29.67 -11.42 9.44
C LYS A 340 -28.17 -11.25 9.14
N TYR A 341 -27.83 -10.91 7.91
CA TYR A 341 -26.43 -10.70 7.52
C TYR A 341 -25.79 -9.51 8.27
N TYR A 342 -26.51 -8.39 8.39
CA TYR A 342 -26.00 -7.21 9.10
C TYR A 342 -25.84 -7.45 10.61
N LYS A 343 -26.77 -8.19 11.25
CA LYS A 343 -26.63 -8.61 12.66
C LYS A 343 -25.43 -9.54 12.88
N SER A 344 -25.23 -10.48 11.98
CA SER A 344 -24.06 -11.37 12.05
C SER A 344 -22.75 -10.60 11.91
N SER A 345 -22.70 -9.63 10.99
CA SER A 345 -21.56 -8.73 10.86
C SER A 345 -21.31 -7.92 12.12
N LEU A 346 -22.36 -7.31 12.68
CA LEU A 346 -22.28 -6.53 13.92
C LEU A 346 -21.70 -7.36 15.08
N SER A 347 -22.22 -8.58 15.28
CA SER A 347 -21.75 -9.48 16.34
C SER A 347 -20.25 -9.81 16.23
N ILE A 348 -19.74 -9.99 15.01
CA ILE A 348 -18.32 -10.20 14.78
C ILE A 348 -17.52 -8.94 15.11
N GLN A 349 -17.98 -7.77 14.64
CA GLN A 349 -17.31 -6.48 14.86
C GLN A 349 -17.25 -6.12 16.36
N GLU A 350 -18.29 -6.46 17.13
CA GLU A 350 -18.31 -6.31 18.59
C GLU A 350 -17.23 -7.16 19.26
N LYS A 351 -17.08 -8.41 18.83
CA LYS A 351 -16.07 -9.32 19.39
C LYS A 351 -14.64 -8.87 19.11
N ILE A 352 -14.38 -8.31 17.94
CA ILE A 352 -13.03 -7.85 17.55
C ILE A 352 -12.76 -6.39 17.93
N GLY A 353 -13.76 -5.65 18.47
CA GLY A 353 -13.60 -4.27 18.91
C GLY A 353 -13.29 -3.26 17.79
N TYR A 354 -13.61 -3.58 16.53
CA TYR A 354 -13.29 -2.74 15.39
C TYR A 354 -14.34 -1.63 15.20
N LYS A 355 -14.07 -0.45 15.75
CA LYS A 355 -15.03 0.68 15.83
C LYS A 355 -15.56 1.15 14.46
N GLU A 356 -14.72 1.22 13.43
CA GLU A 356 -15.19 1.64 12.10
C GLU A 356 -16.19 0.64 11.51
N GLY A 357 -15.91 -0.65 11.63
CA GLY A 357 -16.82 -1.71 11.21
C GLY A 357 -18.13 -1.69 11.98
N LEU A 358 -18.07 -1.47 13.30
CA LEU A 358 -19.26 -1.30 14.15
C LEU A 358 -20.13 -0.15 13.66
N ALA A 359 -19.52 1.03 13.41
CA ALA A 359 -20.25 2.20 12.92
C ALA A 359 -20.93 1.92 11.57
N PHE A 360 -20.27 1.20 10.69
CA PHE A 360 -20.81 0.84 9.39
C PHE A 360 -21.94 -0.20 9.45
N SER A 361 -21.77 -1.25 10.27
CA SER A 361 -22.82 -2.26 10.48
C SER A 361 -24.07 -1.67 11.14
N LEU A 362 -23.88 -0.75 12.11
CA LEU A 362 -24.98 -0.05 12.77
C LEU A 362 -25.73 0.92 11.81
N ASP A 363 -25.02 1.60 10.89
CA ASP A 363 -25.65 2.40 9.83
C ASP A 363 -26.55 1.52 8.94
N ASN A 364 -26.05 0.37 8.50
CA ASN A 364 -26.82 -0.56 7.69
C ASN A 364 -28.04 -1.10 8.45
N LEU A 365 -27.87 -1.47 9.73
CA LEU A 365 -28.97 -1.94 10.58
C LEU A 365 -30.02 -0.86 10.83
N ALA A 366 -29.60 0.37 11.11
CA ALA A 366 -30.52 1.49 11.27
C ALA A 366 -31.35 1.73 10.00
N ARG A 367 -30.69 1.72 8.85
CA ARG A 367 -31.32 1.93 7.56
C ARG A 367 -32.30 0.81 7.19
N ILE A 368 -31.93 -0.44 7.39
CA ILE A 368 -32.82 -1.57 7.08
C ILE A 368 -34.01 -1.63 8.04
N SER A 369 -33.78 -1.40 9.37
CA SER A 369 -34.84 -1.35 10.36
C SER A 369 -35.85 -0.24 10.06
N ASN A 370 -35.38 0.94 9.60
CA ASN A 370 -36.28 2.02 9.16
C ASN A 370 -37.13 1.59 7.95
N ARG A 371 -36.54 0.92 6.95
CA ARG A 371 -37.29 0.41 5.79
C ARG A 371 -38.35 -0.62 6.15
N MET A 372 -38.09 -1.41 7.19
CA MET A 372 -39.02 -2.41 7.72
C MET A 372 -40.07 -1.81 8.65
N GLY A 373 -40.08 -0.50 8.88
CA GLY A 373 -40.97 0.15 9.83
C GLY A 373 -40.65 -0.15 11.32
N GLN A 374 -39.51 -0.72 11.61
CA GLN A 374 -39.05 -1.04 12.97
C GLN A 374 -38.42 0.21 13.61
N THR A 375 -39.24 1.22 13.83
CA THR A 375 -38.81 2.56 14.23
C THR A 375 -37.93 2.60 15.46
N ASP A 376 -38.29 1.87 16.54
CA ASP A 376 -37.49 1.85 17.78
C ASP A 376 -36.13 1.21 17.61
N GLN A 377 -36.05 0.13 16.83
CA GLN A 377 -34.77 -0.51 16.52
C GLN A 377 -33.89 0.40 15.63
N ALA A 378 -34.50 1.08 14.66
CA ALA A 378 -33.80 2.05 13.80
C ALA A 378 -33.17 3.16 14.64
N ILE A 379 -33.91 3.73 15.61
CA ILE A 379 -33.39 4.75 16.54
C ILE A 379 -32.24 4.18 17.39
N ALA A 380 -32.42 2.99 17.97
CA ALA A 380 -31.40 2.39 18.83
C ALA A 380 -30.07 2.16 18.08
N TYR A 381 -30.14 1.55 16.90
CA TYR A 381 -28.95 1.34 16.07
C TYR A 381 -28.34 2.66 15.60
N ALA A 382 -29.15 3.62 15.17
CA ALA A 382 -28.66 4.90 14.70
C ALA A 382 -28.00 5.72 15.82
N LYS A 383 -28.58 5.79 17.03
CA LYS A 383 -27.98 6.50 18.17
C LYS A 383 -26.64 5.86 18.58
N ARG A 384 -26.59 4.54 18.67
CA ARG A 384 -25.33 3.82 18.98
C ARG A 384 -24.27 4.03 17.89
N GLY A 385 -24.65 3.90 16.63
CA GLY A 385 -23.76 4.14 15.49
C GLY A 385 -23.25 5.57 15.45
N LEU A 386 -24.12 6.55 15.74
CA LEU A 386 -23.78 7.97 15.79
C LEU A 386 -22.74 8.27 16.90
N GLN A 387 -22.89 7.68 18.09
CA GLN A 387 -21.94 7.83 19.17
C GLN A 387 -20.55 7.32 18.73
N ILE A 388 -20.47 6.09 18.22
CA ILE A 388 -19.20 5.51 17.77
C ILE A 388 -18.59 6.35 16.63
N SER A 389 -19.41 6.79 15.67
CA SER A 389 -18.94 7.62 14.54
C SER A 389 -18.40 8.98 14.98
N LYS A 390 -18.94 9.57 16.05
CA LYS A 390 -18.42 10.78 16.68
C LYS A 390 -17.08 10.52 17.37
N GLU A 391 -16.95 9.40 18.10
CA GLU A 391 -15.70 9.00 18.77
C GLU A 391 -14.54 8.83 17.79
N ILE A 392 -14.79 8.22 16.63
CA ILE A 392 -13.76 7.99 15.59
C ILE A 392 -13.60 9.16 14.61
N GLY A 393 -14.44 10.21 14.74
CA GLY A 393 -14.37 11.39 13.87
C GLY A 393 -14.72 11.09 12.40
N TYR A 394 -15.80 10.32 12.13
CA TYR A 394 -16.19 9.90 10.78
C TYR A 394 -17.40 10.68 10.22
N PRO A 395 -17.20 11.85 9.59
CA PRO A 395 -18.28 12.78 9.22
C PRO A 395 -19.32 12.19 8.27
N GLU A 396 -18.90 11.35 7.31
CA GLU A 396 -19.82 10.72 6.35
C GLU A 396 -20.86 9.83 7.05
N ASN A 397 -20.42 9.05 8.04
CA ASN A 397 -21.29 8.15 8.77
C ASN A 397 -22.18 8.93 9.75
N ILE A 398 -21.63 9.95 10.43
CA ILE A 398 -22.38 10.87 11.28
C ILE A 398 -23.53 11.49 10.49
N LYS A 399 -23.25 12.00 9.29
CA LYS A 399 -24.26 12.59 8.38
C LYS A 399 -25.37 11.60 8.05
N ARG A 400 -25.01 10.36 7.63
CA ARG A 400 -26.03 9.35 7.26
C ARG A 400 -26.91 8.94 8.43
N LEU A 401 -26.30 8.71 9.60
CA LEU A 401 -27.05 8.35 10.80
C LEU A 401 -27.92 9.49 11.30
N ALA A 402 -27.45 10.74 11.22
CA ALA A 402 -28.26 11.92 11.51
C ALA A 402 -29.48 12.04 10.57
N GLN A 403 -29.29 11.73 9.26
CA GLN A 403 -30.40 11.69 8.29
C GLN A 403 -31.46 10.65 8.68
N ILE A 404 -31.03 9.43 9.05
CA ILE A 404 -31.96 8.38 9.49
C ILE A 404 -32.70 8.83 10.73
N LEU A 405 -31.97 9.29 11.77
CA LEU A 405 -32.57 9.75 13.02
C LEU A 405 -33.55 10.90 12.79
N LYS A 406 -33.20 11.89 11.97
CA LYS A 406 -34.11 12.99 11.62
C LYS A 406 -35.45 12.49 11.10
N VAL A 407 -35.46 11.59 10.12
CA VAL A 407 -36.69 11.07 9.51
C VAL A 407 -37.49 10.30 10.55
N VAL A 408 -36.89 9.37 11.26
CA VAL A 408 -37.58 8.52 12.21
C VAL A 408 -38.15 9.30 13.42
N LEU A 409 -37.41 10.35 13.87
CA LEU A 409 -37.87 11.21 14.97
C LEU A 409 -38.99 12.15 14.56
N LEU A 410 -39.02 12.61 13.28
CA LEU A 410 -40.15 13.35 12.73
C LEU A 410 -41.43 12.50 12.70
N ASP A 411 -41.32 11.23 12.29
CA ASP A 411 -42.46 10.29 12.30
C ASP A 411 -42.98 10.05 13.73
N LYS A 412 -42.11 10.08 14.73
CA LYS A 412 -42.48 10.02 16.16
C LYS A 412 -42.90 11.35 16.76
N LYS A 413 -43.00 12.44 15.97
CA LYS A 413 -43.32 13.78 16.43
C LYS A 413 -42.34 14.34 17.49
N ASN A 414 -41.12 13.80 17.56
CA ASN A 414 -40.04 14.34 18.40
C ASN A 414 -39.28 15.42 17.64
N TYR A 415 -39.92 16.56 17.48
CA TYR A 415 -39.44 17.66 16.62
C TYR A 415 -38.12 18.25 17.13
N LYS A 416 -37.90 18.28 18.45
CA LYS A 416 -36.66 18.82 19.06
C LYS A 416 -35.43 18.01 18.65
N GLU A 417 -35.44 16.72 18.94
CA GLU A 417 -34.30 15.86 18.56
C GLU A 417 -34.16 15.78 17.04
N ALA A 418 -35.25 15.77 16.27
CA ALA A 418 -35.21 15.79 14.82
C ALA A 418 -34.50 17.04 14.27
N TYR A 419 -34.75 18.21 14.88
CA TYR A 419 -34.08 19.46 14.52
C TYR A 419 -32.56 19.39 14.86
N GLU A 420 -32.21 18.91 16.02
CA GLU A 420 -30.80 18.68 16.40
C GLU A 420 -30.06 17.77 15.38
N MET A 421 -30.72 16.72 14.92
CA MET A 421 -30.17 15.82 13.90
C MET A 421 -30.06 16.49 12.53
N TYR A 422 -30.98 17.37 12.18
CA TYR A 422 -30.91 18.18 10.96
C TYR A 422 -29.72 19.15 11.00
N GLU A 423 -29.51 19.86 12.10
CA GLU A 423 -28.35 20.73 12.26
C GLU A 423 -27.03 19.94 12.17
N LEU A 424 -26.98 18.75 12.79
CA LEU A 424 -25.82 17.87 12.72
C LEU A 424 -25.56 17.38 11.28
N GLU A 425 -26.61 17.01 10.55
CA GLU A 425 -26.52 16.64 9.13
C GLU A 425 -25.89 17.77 8.30
N ILE A 426 -26.40 19.01 8.45
CA ILE A 426 -25.88 20.20 7.76
C ILE A 426 -24.40 20.43 8.11
N LYS A 427 -24.07 20.46 9.40
CA LYS A 427 -22.71 20.64 9.89
C LYS A 427 -21.76 19.61 9.30
N MET A 428 -22.14 18.34 9.24
CA MET A 428 -21.31 17.29 8.65
C MET A 428 -21.21 17.41 7.13
N ARG A 429 -22.29 17.78 6.44
CA ARG A 429 -22.26 18.06 5.00
C ARG A 429 -21.25 19.15 4.68
N ASP A 430 -21.30 20.26 5.42
CA ASP A 430 -20.42 21.41 5.21
C ASP A 430 -18.96 21.07 5.54
N SER A 431 -18.73 20.28 6.61
CA SER A 431 -17.42 19.76 6.94
C SER A 431 -16.83 18.87 5.83
N ILE A 432 -17.63 18.00 5.23
CA ILE A 432 -17.24 17.14 4.11
C ILE A 432 -16.89 18.01 2.88
N THR A 433 -17.74 18.99 2.57
CA THR A 433 -17.52 19.91 1.44
C THR A 433 -16.25 20.73 1.64
N ASN A 434 -16.04 21.30 2.83
CA ASN A 434 -14.82 22.03 3.16
C ASN A 434 -13.55 21.18 3.05
N GLN A 435 -13.59 19.90 3.47
CA GLN A 435 -12.49 18.99 3.27
C GLN A 435 -12.20 18.73 1.78
N GLU A 436 -13.23 18.67 0.93
CA GLU A 436 -13.06 18.52 -0.52
C GLU A 436 -12.45 19.76 -1.16
N VAL A 437 -12.88 20.94 -0.76
CA VAL A 437 -12.30 22.22 -1.20
C VAL A 437 -10.86 22.33 -0.76
N GLN A 438 -10.56 22.01 0.51
CA GLN A 438 -9.17 21.98 1.00
C GLN A 438 -8.31 20.98 0.23
N LYS A 439 -8.83 19.79 -0.06
CA LYS A 439 -8.11 18.77 -0.88
C LYS A 439 -7.85 19.28 -2.29
N ALA A 440 -8.81 19.95 -2.89
CA ALA A 440 -8.64 20.55 -4.23
C ALA A 440 -7.60 21.68 -4.23
N ALA A 441 -7.61 22.55 -3.21
CA ALA A 441 -6.63 23.61 -3.04
C ALA A 441 -5.22 23.04 -2.82
N ILE A 442 -5.10 22.03 -1.94
CA ILE A 442 -3.85 21.32 -1.68
C ILE A 442 -3.34 20.67 -2.98
N LYS A 443 -4.22 20.01 -3.74
CA LYS A 443 -3.86 19.42 -5.03
C LYS A 443 -3.27 20.47 -5.99
N LYS A 444 -3.93 21.61 -6.12
CA LYS A 444 -3.46 22.72 -6.97
C LYS A 444 -2.10 23.27 -6.52
N GLN A 445 -1.92 23.42 -5.20
CA GLN A 445 -0.65 23.83 -4.61
C GLN A 445 0.47 22.81 -4.85
N MET A 446 0.16 21.52 -4.73
CA MET A 446 1.12 20.43 -4.97
C MET A 446 1.52 20.37 -6.44
N GLN A 447 0.58 20.53 -7.35
CA GLN A 447 0.84 20.60 -8.79
C GLN A 447 1.77 21.76 -9.13
N TYR A 448 1.49 22.95 -8.61
CA TYR A 448 2.34 24.13 -8.78
C TYR A 448 3.77 23.89 -8.24
N THR A 449 3.88 23.31 -7.05
CA THR A 449 5.19 23.03 -6.43
C THR A 449 5.98 22.00 -7.25
N TYR A 450 5.32 20.98 -7.77
CA TYR A 450 5.95 19.97 -8.62
C TYR A 450 6.43 20.57 -9.94
N GLU A 451 5.59 21.32 -10.63
CA GLU A 451 5.93 22.01 -11.87
C GLU A 451 7.15 22.93 -11.68
N LYS A 452 7.15 23.69 -10.58
CA LYS A 452 8.29 24.55 -10.23
C LYS A 452 9.57 23.77 -9.90
N GLN A 453 9.47 22.62 -9.21
CA GLN A 453 10.63 21.76 -8.97
C GLN A 453 11.15 21.12 -10.25
N GLU A 454 10.27 20.72 -11.15
CA GLU A 454 10.63 20.20 -12.45
C GLU A 454 11.32 21.26 -13.33
N GLU A 455 10.84 22.50 -13.32
CA GLU A 455 11.49 23.62 -14.00
C GLU A 455 12.91 23.91 -13.43
N VAL A 456 13.03 23.91 -12.09
CA VAL A 456 14.33 24.09 -11.42
C VAL A 456 15.28 22.93 -11.79
N ALA A 457 14.82 21.70 -11.73
CA ALA A 457 15.63 20.54 -12.07
C ALA A 457 16.06 20.54 -13.56
N LYS A 458 15.17 20.96 -14.47
CA LYS A 458 15.50 21.15 -15.89
C LYS A 458 16.52 22.27 -16.09
N ALA A 459 16.37 23.39 -15.36
CA ALA A 459 17.31 24.50 -15.43
C ALA A 459 18.70 24.15 -14.86
N GLU A 460 18.73 23.38 -13.76
CA GLU A 460 19.98 22.86 -13.17
C GLU A 460 20.68 21.88 -14.11
N HIS A 461 19.92 20.97 -14.69
CA HIS A 461 20.46 20.01 -15.67
C HIS A 461 21.01 20.71 -16.91
N LYS A 462 20.32 21.75 -17.40
CA LYS A 462 20.80 22.56 -18.53
C LYS A 462 22.10 23.29 -18.18
N LYS A 463 22.20 23.90 -17.01
CA LYS A 463 23.43 24.55 -16.52
C LYS A 463 24.60 23.58 -16.37
N GLU A 464 24.34 22.36 -15.91
CA GLU A 464 25.37 21.34 -15.79
C GLU A 464 25.86 20.83 -17.15
N LEU A 465 24.94 20.72 -18.13
CA LEU A 465 25.27 20.41 -19.52
C LEU A 465 26.16 21.52 -20.16
N GLU A 466 25.74 22.79 -20.00
CA GLU A 466 26.51 23.95 -20.48
C GLU A 466 27.91 24.01 -19.86
N LYS A 467 28.02 23.68 -18.56
CA LYS A 467 29.32 23.60 -17.87
C LYS A 467 30.18 22.46 -18.39
N GLN A 468 29.59 21.29 -18.69
CA GLN A 468 30.31 20.15 -19.24
C GLN A 468 30.77 20.43 -20.70
N GLU A 469 29.97 21.13 -21.48
CA GLU A 469 30.35 21.59 -22.79
C GLU A 469 31.52 22.58 -22.72
N LEU A 470 31.48 23.54 -21.79
CA LEU A 470 32.59 24.51 -21.61
C LEU A 470 33.89 23.81 -21.17
N ILE A 471 33.82 22.83 -20.27
CA ILE A 471 34.98 22.03 -19.86
C ILE A 471 35.51 21.18 -21.02
N ALA A 472 34.63 20.65 -21.87
CA ALA A 472 35.01 19.91 -23.07
C ALA A 472 35.71 20.83 -24.11
N GLU A 473 35.21 22.04 -24.30
CA GLU A 473 35.86 23.06 -25.13
C GLU A 473 37.23 23.51 -24.59
N GLU A 474 37.35 23.78 -23.31
CA GLU A 474 38.64 24.09 -22.68
C GLU A 474 39.64 22.94 -22.80
N ARG A 475 39.22 21.69 -22.62
CA ARG A 475 40.05 20.49 -22.83
C ARG A 475 40.50 20.37 -24.29
N ASN A 476 39.60 20.58 -25.24
CA ASN A 476 39.92 20.59 -26.67
C ASN A 476 40.90 21.69 -27.01
N THR A 477 40.70 22.88 -26.48
CA THR A 477 41.61 24.04 -26.72
C THR A 477 42.99 23.78 -26.10
N ARG A 478 43.12 23.28 -24.90
CA ARG A 478 44.39 22.87 -24.29
C ARG A 478 45.05 21.72 -25.03
N GLN A 479 44.30 20.72 -25.47
CA GLN A 479 44.85 19.64 -26.31
C GLN A 479 45.36 20.16 -27.66
N ASN A 480 44.65 21.07 -28.27
CA ASN A 480 45.06 21.70 -29.51
C ASN A 480 46.34 22.57 -29.36
N ILE A 481 46.49 23.28 -28.26
CA ILE A 481 47.70 24.05 -27.93
C ILE A 481 48.89 23.12 -27.67
N VAL A 482 48.67 22.03 -26.91
CA VAL A 482 49.71 21.02 -26.63
C VAL A 482 50.12 20.31 -27.92
N ILE A 483 49.16 19.90 -28.72
CA ILE A 483 49.43 19.27 -30.03
C ILE A 483 50.16 20.23 -30.96
N GLY A 484 49.77 21.49 -30.98
CA GLY A 484 50.44 22.55 -31.79
C GLY A 484 51.88 22.83 -31.37
N SER A 485 52.14 22.87 -30.06
CA SER A 485 53.51 23.07 -29.55
C SER A 485 54.43 21.84 -29.74
N ILE A 486 53.89 20.63 -29.66
CA ILE A 486 54.63 19.40 -29.95
C ILE A 486 54.91 19.31 -31.47
N ALA A 487 53.94 19.68 -32.30
CA ALA A 487 54.11 19.68 -33.74
C ALA A 487 55.19 20.65 -34.22
N MET A 488 55.30 21.84 -33.60
CA MET A 488 56.36 22.80 -33.94
C MET A 488 57.77 22.34 -33.51
N GLY A 489 57.87 21.65 -32.35
CA GLY A 489 59.13 21.14 -31.85
C GLY A 489 59.71 19.95 -32.66
N LEU A 490 58.83 19.10 -33.18
CA LEU A 490 59.23 17.93 -33.98
C LEU A 490 59.48 18.24 -35.47
N LEU A 491 58.91 19.33 -35.97
CA LEU A 491 59.11 19.77 -37.37
C LEU A 491 60.55 20.15 -37.68
N LEU A 492 61.35 20.46 -36.70
CA LEU A 492 62.77 20.90 -36.90
C LEU A 492 63.77 19.75 -36.91
N VAL A 493 63.45 18.58 -36.40
CA VAL A 493 64.51 17.54 -36.21
C VAL A 493 64.33 16.28 -37.06
N ILE A 494 63.14 15.86 -37.41
CA ILE A 494 62.97 14.60 -38.18
C ILE A 494 61.74 14.68 -39.10
N ILE A 495 61.91 15.23 -40.28
CA ILE A 495 60.79 15.48 -41.19
C ILE A 495 60.15 14.20 -41.79
N PHE A 496 60.90 13.15 -41.93
CA PHE A 496 60.36 11.97 -42.64
C PHE A 496 59.94 10.82 -41.70
N ALA A 497 60.71 10.48 -40.71
CA ALA A 497 60.39 9.38 -39.79
C ALA A 497 59.25 9.76 -38.81
N ALA A 498 59.18 11.02 -38.34
CA ALA A 498 58.14 11.54 -37.50
C ALA A 498 56.75 11.58 -38.17
N TYR A 499 56.74 11.77 -39.50
CA TYR A 499 55.49 11.79 -40.27
C TYR A 499 54.75 10.43 -40.23
N VAL A 500 55.48 9.36 -40.45
CA VAL A 500 54.89 8.00 -40.46
C VAL A 500 54.49 7.59 -39.03
N PHE A 501 55.32 7.88 -38.04
CA PHE A 501 55.06 7.54 -36.63
C PHE A 501 53.90 8.40 -36.08
N ARG A 502 53.84 9.66 -36.48
CA ARG A 502 52.74 10.58 -36.12
C ARG A 502 51.39 10.13 -36.70
N THR A 503 51.39 9.69 -37.97
CA THR A 503 50.15 9.22 -38.60
C THR A 503 49.58 7.99 -37.91
N LEU A 504 50.45 7.04 -37.53
CA LEU A 504 50.04 5.83 -36.78
C LEU A 504 49.60 6.13 -35.36
N SER A 505 50.25 7.05 -34.65
CA SER A 505 49.91 7.40 -33.27
C SER A 505 48.63 8.22 -33.18
N VAL A 506 48.42 9.15 -34.09
CA VAL A 506 47.20 9.98 -34.15
C VAL A 506 45.99 9.14 -34.56
N THR A 507 46.15 8.24 -35.55
CA THR A 507 45.05 7.37 -35.98
C THR A 507 44.62 6.39 -34.87
N LYS A 508 45.61 5.91 -34.07
CA LYS A 508 45.34 5.00 -32.93
C LYS A 508 44.62 5.72 -31.76
N LYS A 509 45.01 6.98 -31.48
CA LYS A 509 44.35 7.79 -30.42
C LYS A 509 42.94 8.25 -30.86
N GLN A 510 42.76 8.58 -32.13
CA GLN A 510 41.45 8.94 -32.64
C GLN A 510 40.50 7.72 -32.69
N LYS A 511 41.00 6.54 -33.09
CA LYS A 511 40.20 5.30 -32.99
C LYS A 511 39.76 5.00 -31.56
N ALA A 512 40.69 5.12 -30.60
CA ALA A 512 40.38 4.89 -29.19
C ALA A 512 39.40 5.92 -28.61
N LEU A 513 39.52 7.20 -29.07
CA LEU A 513 38.60 8.26 -28.64
C LEU A 513 37.21 8.11 -29.28
N ILE A 514 37.17 7.68 -30.56
CA ILE A 514 35.90 7.38 -31.25
C ILE A 514 35.22 6.16 -30.59
N GLU A 515 36.00 5.15 -30.23
CA GLU A 515 35.52 3.96 -29.59
C GLU A 515 34.98 4.26 -28.15
N LEU A 516 35.66 5.16 -27.41
CA LEU A 516 35.22 5.62 -26.10
C LEU A 516 33.94 6.48 -26.20
N LYS A 517 33.89 7.41 -27.17
CA LYS A 517 32.66 8.20 -27.42
C LYS A 517 31.51 7.33 -27.91
N ASN A 518 31.79 6.35 -28.75
CA ASN A 518 30.78 5.39 -29.19
C ASN A 518 30.25 4.55 -28.02
N GLN A 519 31.14 4.14 -27.12
CA GLN A 519 30.71 3.41 -25.91
C GLN A 519 29.88 4.30 -24.95
N GLU A 520 30.24 5.58 -24.85
CA GLU A 520 29.50 6.53 -24.00
C GLU A 520 28.14 6.89 -24.64
N THR A 521 28.15 7.10 -25.99
CA THR A 521 26.90 7.33 -26.74
C THR A 521 26.02 6.08 -26.78
N GLU A 522 26.64 4.90 -26.88
CA GLU A 522 25.90 3.62 -26.83
C GLU A 522 25.32 3.35 -25.44
N LYS A 523 26.03 3.70 -24.36
CA LYS A 523 25.46 3.64 -23.01
C LYS A 523 24.27 4.57 -22.83
N GLN A 524 24.39 5.82 -23.31
CA GLN A 524 23.28 6.78 -23.26
C GLN A 524 22.10 6.33 -24.12
N LYS A 525 22.37 5.74 -25.28
CA LYS A 525 21.34 5.20 -26.17
C LYS A 525 20.63 4.00 -25.56
N ILE A 526 21.39 3.09 -24.94
CA ILE A 526 20.82 1.94 -24.22
C ILE A 526 19.94 2.43 -23.06
N GLU A 527 20.40 3.42 -22.31
CA GLU A 527 19.62 3.99 -21.20
C GLU A 527 18.32 4.69 -21.67
N ILE A 528 18.38 5.35 -22.84
CA ILE A 528 17.20 5.95 -23.48
C ILE A 528 16.30 4.86 -24.08
N GLU A 529 16.86 3.85 -24.73
CA GLU A 529 16.12 2.72 -25.27
C GLU A 529 15.49 1.86 -24.16
N GLU A 530 16.20 1.67 -23.03
CA GLU A 530 15.63 1.04 -21.84
C GLU A 530 14.45 1.85 -21.29
N LYS A 531 14.60 3.17 -21.14
CA LYS A 531 13.51 4.04 -20.70
C LYS A 531 12.35 4.08 -21.70
N GLN A 532 12.65 4.08 -23.00
CA GLN A 532 11.60 4.00 -24.05
C GLN A 532 10.91 2.65 -24.07
N LYS A 533 11.68 1.56 -23.89
CA LYS A 533 11.13 0.20 -23.77
C LYS A 533 10.30 0.10 -22.51
N GLU A 534 10.76 0.71 -21.42
CA GLU A 534 10.04 0.81 -20.17
C GLU A 534 8.66 1.46 -20.31
N ILE A 535 8.59 2.54 -21.06
CA ILE A 535 7.33 3.23 -21.38
C ILE A 535 6.49 2.39 -22.34
N LEU A 536 7.11 1.81 -23.37
CA LEU A 536 6.43 0.96 -24.36
C LEU A 536 5.90 -0.33 -23.73
N ASP A 537 6.68 -0.96 -22.82
CA ASP A 537 6.25 -2.17 -22.10
C ASP A 537 5.09 -1.86 -21.15
N SER A 538 5.13 -0.69 -20.48
CA SER A 538 4.00 -0.19 -19.69
C SER A 538 2.74 0.07 -20.55
N ILE A 539 2.93 0.66 -21.74
CA ILE A 539 1.85 0.87 -22.71
C ILE A 539 1.36 -0.47 -23.30
N HIS A 540 2.29 -1.38 -23.64
CA HIS A 540 1.95 -2.71 -24.14
C HIS A 540 1.29 -3.58 -23.09
N TYR A 541 1.68 -3.44 -21.82
CA TYR A 541 1.04 -4.13 -20.70
C TYR A 541 -0.39 -3.62 -20.50
N ALA A 542 -0.56 -2.27 -20.46
CA ALA A 542 -1.88 -1.66 -20.42
C ALA A 542 -2.74 -2.08 -21.64
N ARG A 543 -2.13 -2.15 -22.84
CA ARG A 543 -2.79 -2.59 -24.08
C ARG A 543 -3.10 -4.08 -24.06
N ARG A 544 -2.25 -4.94 -23.48
CA ARG A 544 -2.54 -6.37 -23.29
C ARG A 544 -3.69 -6.60 -22.33
N ILE A 545 -3.71 -5.83 -21.24
CA ILE A 545 -4.85 -5.79 -20.31
C ILE A 545 -6.11 -5.37 -21.11
N GLN A 546 -6.02 -4.33 -21.89
CA GLN A 546 -7.11 -3.81 -22.70
C GLN A 546 -7.57 -4.81 -23.77
N ILE A 547 -6.64 -5.53 -24.42
CA ILE A 547 -6.93 -6.53 -25.49
C ILE A 547 -7.37 -7.88 -24.90
N ALA A 548 -6.79 -8.32 -23.77
CA ALA A 548 -7.17 -9.56 -23.10
C ALA A 548 -8.61 -9.53 -22.56
N LEU A 549 -9.20 -8.35 -22.53
CA LEU A 549 -10.46 -8.06 -21.89
C LEU A 549 -11.51 -7.47 -22.84
N LEU A 550 -11.11 -7.18 -24.05
CA LEU A 550 -12.11 -7.05 -25.11
C LEU A 550 -12.73 -8.46 -25.29
N PRO A 551 -13.95 -8.67 -24.80
CA PRO A 551 -14.67 -9.87 -25.21
C PRO A 551 -14.63 -9.85 -26.73
N ALA A 552 -14.27 -10.98 -27.32
CA ALA A 552 -14.38 -11.11 -28.76
C ALA A 552 -15.74 -10.51 -29.15
N GLU A 553 -15.75 -9.60 -30.12
CA GLU A 553 -16.96 -8.88 -30.60
C GLU A 553 -18.20 -9.75 -30.66
N LYS A 554 -18.00 -11.06 -30.91
CA LYS A 554 -19.01 -12.12 -30.85
C LYS A 554 -19.69 -12.32 -29.50
N ILE A 555 -19.01 -12.01 -28.38
CA ILE A 555 -19.60 -12.18 -27.03
C ILE A 555 -20.44 -10.94 -26.69
N VAL A 556 -19.95 -9.75 -27.05
CA VAL A 556 -20.69 -8.49 -26.87
C VAL A 556 -21.95 -8.48 -27.74
N GLU A 557 -21.84 -8.91 -29.01
CA GLU A 557 -23.03 -9.07 -29.89
C GLU A 557 -24.03 -10.09 -29.36
N LYS A 558 -23.55 -11.19 -28.77
CA LYS A 558 -24.41 -12.22 -28.20
C LYS A 558 -25.14 -11.76 -26.93
N VAL A 559 -24.50 -10.93 -26.13
CA VAL A 559 -25.11 -10.32 -24.92
C VAL A 559 -26.06 -9.20 -25.31
N LEU A 560 -25.69 -8.33 -26.25
CA LEU A 560 -26.57 -7.27 -26.78
C LEU A 560 -27.80 -7.82 -27.50
N LYS A 561 -27.69 -8.96 -28.22
CA LYS A 561 -28.84 -9.67 -28.81
C LYS A 561 -29.77 -10.31 -27.78
N ARG A 562 -29.25 -10.67 -26.58
CA ARG A 562 -30.10 -11.18 -25.48
C ARG A 562 -30.79 -10.07 -24.68
N LEU A 563 -30.27 -8.85 -24.69
CA LEU A 563 -30.87 -7.69 -24.02
C LEU A 563 -31.90 -6.95 -24.89
N LYS A 564 -32.03 -7.33 -26.19
CA LYS A 564 -33.04 -6.78 -27.11
C LYS A 564 -34.24 -7.74 -27.33
N LYS A 565 -34.33 -8.82 -26.60
CA LYS A 565 -35.50 -9.66 -26.43
C LYS A 565 -35.98 -9.55 -24.97
#